data_689daaeca1b4c53104d75c02bed4579b
#
_entry.id   689daaeca1b4c53104d75c02bed4579b
#
_cell.length_a   1.000
_cell.length_b   1.000
_cell.length_c   1.000
_cell.angle_alpha   90.00
_cell.angle_beta   90.00
_cell.angle_gamma   90.00
#
_symmetry.space_group_name_H-M   'P 1'
#
loop_
_entity.id
_entity.type
_entity.pdbx_description
1 polymer ?
#
loop_
_entity_poly.entity_id
_entity_poly.type
_entity_poly.pdbx_seq_one_letter_code
_entity_poly.pdbx_strand_id
1 'polypeptide(L)'
;LEKAFNFQQRLRFEAFTVLSYSDDREDFFAPHRDNLRETQKRRFAMSLNLNEGYEGGELWFPEYGKHKYLPAAGAGVIFSCSLLHEALPVTKGQRWVMVTFMCD
;
A
#
# COMPACT_ATOMS: atom_id res chain seq x y z
N LEU A 1 -1.29 -14.40 10.63
CA LEU A 1 -2.27 -14.05 9.58
C LEU A 1 -3.22 -15.19 9.25
N GLU A 2 -2.72 -16.40 9.17
CA GLU A 2 -3.57 -17.54 8.87
C GLU A 2 -4.70 -17.68 9.90
N LYS A 3 -4.36 -17.53 11.17
CA LYS A 3 -5.37 -17.60 12.22
C LYS A 3 -6.34 -16.43 12.16
N ALA A 4 -5.84 -15.25 11.90
CA ALA A 4 -6.65 -14.04 11.88
C ALA A 4 -7.70 -14.08 10.77
N PHE A 5 -7.35 -14.64 9.62
CA PHE A 5 -8.24 -14.71 8.46
C PHE A 5 -8.86 -16.08 8.25
N ASN A 6 -8.51 -17.06 9.09
CA ASN A 6 -9.04 -18.41 9.00
C ASN A 6 -8.83 -19.05 7.62
N PHE A 7 -7.70 -18.79 6.98
CA PHE A 7 -7.37 -19.38 5.69
C PHE A 7 -6.86 -20.81 5.86
N GLN A 8 -7.21 -21.66 4.91
CA GLN A 8 -6.68 -23.01 4.84
C GLN A 8 -5.30 -23.03 4.17
N GLN A 9 -5.04 -22.09 3.28
CA GLN A 9 -3.78 -21.98 2.56
C GLN A 9 -2.79 -21.14 3.36
N ARG A 10 -1.51 -21.44 3.17
CA ARG A 10 -0.44 -20.59 3.69
C ARG A 10 -0.20 -19.43 2.77
N LEU A 11 -0.08 -18.24 3.35
CA LEU A 11 0.30 -17.04 2.63
C LEU A 11 1.81 -16.83 2.76
N ARG A 12 2.42 -16.42 1.67
CA ARG A 12 3.86 -16.13 1.62
C ARG A 12 4.05 -14.66 1.32
N PHE A 13 5.08 -14.09 1.92
CA PHE A 13 5.45 -12.70 1.63
C PHE A 13 6.40 -12.65 0.44
N GLU A 14 6.17 -11.70 -0.45
CA GLU A 14 7.18 -11.30 -1.42
C GLU A 14 8.27 -10.51 -0.72
N ALA A 15 9.32 -10.15 -1.46
CA ALA A 15 10.37 -9.31 -0.91
C ALA A 15 9.81 -7.98 -0.45
N PHE A 16 10.35 -7.46 0.65
CA PHE A 16 9.99 -6.14 1.14
C PHE A 16 10.72 -5.08 0.32
N THR A 17 9.98 -4.07 -0.12
CA THR A 17 10.54 -2.99 -0.93
C THR A 17 10.34 -1.67 -0.20
N VAL A 18 11.40 -0.88 -0.11
CA VAL A 18 11.32 0.46 0.47
C VAL A 18 11.25 1.46 -0.66
N LEU A 19 10.24 2.32 -0.62
CA LEU A 19 10.00 3.35 -1.63
C LEU A 19 10.02 4.71 -0.97
N SER A 20 10.40 5.73 -1.73
CA SER A 20 10.29 7.11 -1.26
C SER A 20 9.55 7.96 -2.28
N TYR A 21 8.75 8.87 -1.77
CA TYR A 21 7.98 9.83 -2.56
C TYR A 21 8.28 11.21 -2.03
N SER A 22 8.55 12.15 -2.92
CA SER A 22 8.87 13.51 -2.52
C SER A 22 8.10 14.53 -3.35
N ASP A 23 7.99 15.75 -2.79
CA ASP A 23 7.23 16.82 -3.42
C ASP A 23 7.92 17.37 -4.68
N ASP A 24 9.24 17.31 -4.74
CA ASP A 24 10.00 17.85 -5.86
C ASP A 24 10.02 16.92 -7.08
N ARG A 25 9.56 15.67 -6.94
CA ARG A 25 9.51 14.72 -8.04
C ARG A 25 8.09 14.39 -8.48
N GLU A 26 7.09 14.93 -7.77
CA GLU A 26 5.67 14.64 -8.03
C GLU A 26 5.39 13.14 -8.07
N ASP A 27 6.04 12.39 -7.20
CA ASP A 27 5.90 10.93 -7.16
C ASP A 27 4.53 10.51 -6.67
N PHE A 28 3.87 9.66 -7.44
CA PHE A 28 2.60 9.07 -7.05
C PHE A 28 2.34 7.82 -7.89
N PHE A 29 1.42 6.99 -7.41
CA PHE A 29 0.88 5.89 -8.21
C PHE A 29 -0.55 6.19 -8.60
N ALA A 30 -0.83 6.16 -9.90
CA ALA A 30 -2.19 6.26 -10.41
C ALA A 30 -3.03 5.09 -9.90
N PRO A 31 -4.37 5.21 -9.91
CA PRO A 31 -5.23 4.11 -9.45
C PRO A 31 -4.93 2.82 -10.19
N HIS A 32 -4.77 1.74 -9.43
CA HIS A 32 -4.47 0.44 -10.02
C HIS A 32 -4.87 -0.69 -9.07
N ARG A 33 -4.86 -1.91 -9.60
CA ARG A 33 -5.03 -3.14 -8.84
C ARG A 33 -3.75 -3.94 -8.92
N ASP A 34 -3.45 -4.69 -7.86
CA ASP A 34 -2.18 -5.42 -7.75
C ASP A 34 -2.26 -6.89 -8.13
N ASN A 35 -3.44 -7.38 -8.53
CA ASN A 35 -3.65 -8.80 -8.78
C ASN A 35 -3.70 -9.17 -10.26
N LEU A 36 -3.10 -8.36 -11.14
CA LEU A 36 -3.16 -8.57 -12.58
C LEU A 36 -2.01 -9.42 -13.10
N ARG A 37 -2.30 -10.29 -14.06
CA ARG A 37 -1.33 -11.10 -14.80
C ARG A 37 -0.43 -11.91 -13.88
N GLU A 38 0.91 -11.74 -14.00
CA GLU A 38 1.88 -12.47 -13.20
C GLU A 38 1.80 -12.13 -11.73
N THR A 39 1.08 -11.09 -11.38
CA THR A 39 0.82 -10.75 -9.98
C THR A 39 -0.49 -11.33 -9.48
N GLN A 40 -1.15 -12.14 -10.28
CA GLN A 40 -2.48 -12.67 -9.95
C GLN A 40 -2.50 -13.54 -8.70
N LYS A 41 -1.36 -14.05 -8.26
CA LYS A 41 -1.27 -14.84 -7.02
C LYS A 41 -1.20 -13.95 -5.77
N ARG A 42 -1.07 -12.67 -5.93
CA ARG A 42 -1.07 -11.73 -4.82
C ARG A 42 -2.47 -11.62 -4.23
N ARG A 43 -2.59 -11.85 -2.93
CA ARG A 43 -3.86 -11.78 -2.22
C ARG A 43 -4.04 -10.48 -1.49
N PHE A 44 -3.01 -10.07 -0.77
CA PHE A 44 -3.04 -8.86 0.04
C PHE A 44 -1.80 -8.05 -0.20
N ALA A 45 -1.95 -6.73 -0.09
CA ALA A 45 -0.85 -5.79 -0.08
C ALA A 45 -0.72 -5.20 1.31
N MET A 46 0.50 -4.92 1.73
CA MET A 46 0.77 -4.20 2.96
C MET A 46 1.63 -2.99 2.65
N SER A 47 1.21 -1.84 3.18
CA SER A 47 1.96 -0.59 3.08
C SER A 47 2.22 -0.10 4.50
N LEU A 48 3.49 0.00 4.87
CA LEU A 48 3.91 0.41 6.20
C LEU A 48 4.63 1.75 6.11
N ASN A 49 4.07 2.77 6.77
CA ASN A 49 4.71 4.08 6.81
C ASN A 49 5.93 4.07 7.71
N LEU A 50 7.03 4.64 7.24
CA LEU A 50 8.29 4.64 7.95
C LEU A 50 8.63 5.99 8.58
N ASN A 51 7.95 7.08 8.18
CA ASN A 51 8.24 8.40 8.72
C ASN A 51 6.99 9.28 8.78
N GLU A 52 7.14 10.44 9.41
CA GLU A 52 6.13 11.49 9.50
C GLU A 52 6.76 12.81 9.09
N GLY A 53 5.99 13.89 9.16
CA GLY A 53 6.52 15.22 8.86
C GLY A 53 6.38 15.63 7.41
N TYR A 54 5.63 14.88 6.62
CA TYR A 54 5.30 15.21 5.25
C TYR A 54 3.80 15.50 5.13
N GLU A 55 3.39 16.07 4.00
CA GLU A 55 1.97 16.31 3.69
C GLU A 55 1.62 15.64 2.38
N GLY A 56 0.38 15.19 2.27
CA GLY A 56 -0.06 14.42 1.12
C GLY A 56 0.32 12.95 1.26
N GLY A 57 0.32 12.24 0.15
CA GLY A 57 0.75 10.85 0.12
C GLY A 57 -0.25 9.85 0.66
N GLU A 58 -1.51 10.26 0.84
CA GLU A 58 -2.54 9.37 1.38
C GLU A 58 -2.84 8.21 0.43
N LEU A 59 -3.27 7.11 1.01
CA LEU A 59 -3.79 5.97 0.26
C LEU A 59 -5.30 6.12 0.11
N TRP A 60 -5.78 5.95 -1.11
CA TRP A 60 -7.17 6.14 -1.44
C TRP A 60 -7.71 4.97 -2.25
N PHE A 61 -8.93 4.55 -1.90
CA PHE A 61 -9.65 3.51 -2.61
C PHE A 61 -10.85 4.14 -3.32
N PRO A 62 -10.72 4.53 -4.61
CA PRO A 62 -11.75 5.33 -5.29
C PRO A 62 -13.12 4.66 -5.35
N GLU A 63 -13.16 3.33 -5.38
CA GLU A 63 -14.44 2.60 -5.46
C GLU A 63 -15.22 2.60 -4.15
N TYR A 64 -14.59 3.02 -3.05
CA TYR A 64 -15.20 2.96 -1.72
C TYR A 64 -15.41 4.33 -1.10
N GLY A 65 -15.38 5.38 -1.91
CA GLY A 65 -15.72 6.72 -1.45
C GLY A 65 -14.53 7.65 -1.36
N LYS A 66 -14.68 8.69 -0.54
CA LYS A 66 -13.71 9.78 -0.48
C LYS A 66 -12.72 9.66 0.68
N HIS A 67 -12.86 8.62 1.49
CA HIS A 67 -11.98 8.46 2.67
C HIS A 67 -10.55 8.14 2.24
N LYS A 68 -9.59 8.82 2.84
CA LYS A 68 -8.16 8.64 2.57
C LYS A 68 -7.47 8.18 3.85
N TYR A 69 -6.45 7.36 3.68
CA TYR A 69 -5.73 6.75 4.81
C TYR A 69 -4.31 7.26 4.85
N LEU A 70 -3.88 7.72 6.03
CA LEU A 70 -2.50 8.16 6.24
C LEU A 70 -2.04 7.65 7.60
N PRO A 71 -1.55 6.41 7.68
CA PRO A 71 -1.10 5.86 8.94
C PRO A 71 0.11 6.62 9.50
N ALA A 72 0.23 6.63 10.82
CA ALA A 72 1.40 7.18 11.49
C ALA A 72 2.64 6.34 11.16
N ALA A 73 3.82 6.89 11.46
CA ALA A 73 5.06 6.14 11.34
C ALA A 73 4.99 4.85 12.17
N GLY A 74 5.39 3.75 11.59
CA GLY A 74 5.32 2.44 12.23
C GLY A 74 3.97 1.76 12.10
N ALA A 75 2.97 2.42 11.53
CA ALA A 75 1.65 1.85 11.27
C ALA A 75 1.44 1.63 9.79
N GLY A 76 0.55 0.73 9.43
CA GLY A 76 0.34 0.40 8.04
C GLY A 76 -1.08 0.04 7.71
N VAL A 77 -1.30 -0.25 6.44
CA VAL A 77 -2.59 -0.69 5.90
C VAL A 77 -2.39 -2.01 5.19
N ILE A 78 -3.28 -2.95 5.44
CA ILE A 78 -3.34 -4.22 4.71
C ILE A 78 -4.66 -4.23 3.94
N PHE A 79 -4.60 -4.50 2.65
CA PHE A 79 -5.80 -4.49 1.82
C PHE A 79 -5.71 -5.55 0.73
N SER A 80 -6.88 -5.93 0.20
CA SER A 80 -6.95 -6.90 -0.89
C SER A 80 -6.35 -6.34 -2.16
N CYS A 81 -5.54 -7.16 -2.85
CA CYS A 81 -4.93 -6.75 -4.12
C CYS A 81 -5.96 -6.52 -5.23
N SER A 82 -7.19 -6.98 -5.04
CA SER A 82 -8.25 -6.73 -6.02
C SER A 82 -8.84 -5.32 -5.93
N LEU A 83 -8.52 -4.57 -4.87
CA LEU A 83 -9.03 -3.22 -4.71
C LEU A 83 -8.29 -2.24 -5.61
N LEU A 84 -9.05 -1.38 -6.28
CA LEU A 84 -8.49 -0.23 -6.98
C LEU A 84 -7.98 0.75 -5.93
N HIS A 85 -6.73 1.16 -6.06
CA HIS A 85 -6.14 2.07 -5.07
C HIS A 85 -5.17 3.03 -5.73
N GLU A 86 -4.91 4.11 -5.03
CA GLU A 86 -4.02 5.16 -5.50
C GLU A 86 -3.24 5.71 -4.32
N ALA A 87 -1.94 5.93 -4.53
CA ALA A 87 -1.12 6.70 -3.59
C ALA A 87 -1.10 8.14 -4.11
N LEU A 88 -1.70 9.06 -3.35
CA LEU A 88 -1.82 10.44 -3.76
C LEU A 88 -0.46 11.14 -3.70
N PRO A 89 -0.26 12.21 -4.48
CA PRO A 89 1.01 12.91 -4.47
C PRO A 89 1.40 13.45 -3.09
N VAL A 90 2.69 13.37 -2.77
CA VAL A 90 3.24 14.06 -1.61
C VAL A 90 3.36 15.54 -1.98
N THR A 91 2.74 16.41 -1.19
CA THR A 91 2.70 17.84 -1.48
C THR A 91 3.76 18.62 -0.73
N LYS A 92 4.34 18.05 0.32
CA LYS A 92 5.39 18.69 1.10
C LYS A 92 6.24 17.62 1.77
N GLY A 93 7.55 17.73 1.65
CA GLY A 93 8.49 16.83 2.31
C GLY A 93 8.70 15.53 1.56
N GLN A 94 9.03 14.50 2.30
CA GLN A 94 9.34 13.20 1.74
C GLN A 94 8.71 12.09 2.58
N ARG A 95 8.07 11.15 1.90
CA ARG A 95 7.45 9.99 2.53
C ARG A 95 8.27 8.74 2.22
N TRP A 96 8.59 7.99 3.26
CA TRP A 96 9.20 6.67 3.13
C TRP A 96 8.19 5.60 3.51
N VAL A 97 8.10 4.56 2.70
CA VAL A 97 7.14 3.49 2.91
C VAL A 97 7.79 2.15 2.56
N MET A 98 7.46 1.13 3.33
CA MET A 98 7.83 -0.24 3.00
C MET A 98 6.59 -0.97 2.51
N VAL A 99 6.71 -1.64 1.37
CA VAL A 99 5.60 -2.38 0.78
C VAL A 99 5.99 -3.85 0.59
N THR A 100 5.00 -4.70 0.74
CA THR A 100 5.13 -6.11 0.41
C THR A 100 3.77 -6.68 0.03
N PHE A 101 3.79 -7.88 -0.51
CA PHE A 101 2.56 -8.57 -0.91
C PHE A 101 2.54 -9.94 -0.25
N MET A 102 1.34 -10.36 0.10
CA MET A 102 1.09 -11.71 0.61
C MET A 102 0.45 -12.51 -0.51
N CYS A 103 1.07 -13.63 -0.84
CA CYS A 103 0.73 -14.45 -2.00
C CYS A 103 0.34 -15.85 -1.59
N ASP A 104 -0.37 -16.54 -2.48
CA ASP A 104 -0.62 -17.98 -2.33
C ASP A 104 0.68 -18.77 -2.37
#